data_c286d22955281b6e499f1e306a1d8f19
#
_entry.id   c286d22955281b6e499f1e306a1d8f19
#
_cell.length_a   1.000
_cell.length_b   1.000
_cell.length_c   1.000
_cell.angle_alpha   90.00
_cell.angle_beta   90.00
_cell.angle_gamma   90.00
#
_symmetry.space_group_name_H-M   'P 1'
#
loop_
_entity.id
_entity.type
_entity.pdbx_description
1 polymer ?
#
loop_
_entity_poly.entity_id
_entity_poly.type
_entity_poly.pdbx_seq_one_letter_code
_entity_poly.pdbx_strand_id
1 'polypeptide(L)'
;MAAFPARFEDLEILDMSGGIIPLGLPHKIHANNVMLVGDAACQVKPTSGGGVYTGLLAARSCAQAATRALLEDDLSAESLGQYHAAWQDEMGGELETGALLRKVFLRLKDGDFDILLHLLSKQPLARLLARYGDIDHPSQLVAQLVRLLPMLRGLPAVAALLADREELAKDVFALISASR
;
A
#
# COMPACT_ATOMS: atom_id res chain seq x y z
N MET A 1 -25.28 -0.06 11.47
CA MET A 1 -26.40 0.77 12.00
C MET A 1 -26.72 0.44 13.47
N ALA A 2 -26.59 -0.81 13.91
CA ALA A 2 -26.92 -1.20 15.29
C ALA A 2 -26.13 -0.51 16.42
N ALA A 3 -24.93 0.02 16.14
CA ALA A 3 -24.09 0.67 17.16
C ALA A 3 -24.51 2.12 17.51
N PHE A 4 -25.32 2.79 16.67
CA PHE A 4 -25.78 4.17 16.86
C PHE A 4 -27.23 4.37 16.41
N PRO A 5 -28.19 3.65 17.00
CA PRO A 5 -29.58 3.65 16.54
C PRO A 5 -30.19 5.07 16.52
N ALA A 6 -29.97 5.87 17.56
CA ALA A 6 -30.50 7.23 17.66
C ALA A 6 -30.04 8.21 16.55
N ARG A 7 -28.95 7.90 15.83
CA ARG A 7 -28.49 8.70 14.69
C ARG A 7 -29.15 8.35 13.36
N PHE A 8 -29.84 7.20 13.32
CA PHE A 8 -30.33 6.61 12.07
C PHE A 8 -31.83 6.25 12.12
N GLU A 9 -32.56 6.68 13.20
CA GLU A 9 -33.98 6.34 13.40
C GLU A 9 -34.88 6.90 12.29
N ASP A 10 -34.56 8.10 11.78
CA ASP A 10 -35.35 8.80 10.79
C ASP A 10 -34.70 8.80 9.37
N LEU A 11 -33.72 7.93 9.12
CA LEU A 11 -33.07 7.88 7.83
C LEU A 11 -33.74 6.91 6.85
N GLU A 12 -34.08 7.42 5.68
CA GLU A 12 -34.49 6.62 4.52
C GLU A 12 -33.25 6.28 3.66
N ILE A 13 -33.09 5.01 3.30
CA ILE A 13 -32.05 4.58 2.37
C ILE A 13 -32.59 4.85 0.95
N LEU A 14 -32.10 5.90 0.30
CA LEU A 14 -32.53 6.31 -1.05
C LEU A 14 -31.89 5.44 -2.13
N ASP A 15 -30.65 5.02 -1.94
CA ASP A 15 -29.92 4.19 -2.89
C ASP A 15 -28.77 3.43 -2.20
N MET A 16 -28.35 2.33 -2.81
CA MET A 16 -27.18 1.54 -2.40
C MET A 16 -26.28 1.31 -3.60
N SER A 17 -25.03 1.73 -3.51
CA SER A 17 -24.03 1.49 -4.55
C SER A 17 -22.87 0.66 -3.98
N GLY A 18 -22.21 -0.09 -4.87
CA GLY A 18 -21.01 -0.86 -4.54
C GLY A 18 -20.00 -0.75 -5.66
N GLY A 19 -18.73 -0.96 -5.32
CA GLY A 19 -17.63 -0.91 -6.27
C GLY A 19 -16.48 -1.80 -5.85
N ILE A 20 -15.58 -2.07 -6.79
CA ILE A 20 -14.33 -2.77 -6.55
C ILE A 20 -13.24 -1.73 -6.31
N ILE A 21 -12.46 -1.90 -5.24
CA ILE A 21 -11.25 -1.10 -5.02
C ILE A 21 -10.15 -1.66 -5.92
N PRO A 22 -9.66 -0.92 -6.92
CA PRO A 22 -8.61 -1.39 -7.80
C PRO A 22 -7.28 -1.38 -7.06
N LEU A 23 -6.64 -2.54 -6.96
CA LEU A 23 -5.34 -2.69 -6.33
C LEU A 23 -4.29 -2.96 -7.40
N GLY A 24 -3.27 -2.13 -7.48
CA GLY A 24 -2.19 -2.29 -8.46
C GLY A 24 -1.43 -0.99 -8.67
N LEU A 25 -0.48 -1.05 -9.59
CA LEU A 25 0.30 0.11 -10.03
C LEU A 25 -0.05 0.36 -11.49
N PRO A 26 -0.85 1.39 -11.82
CA PRO A 26 -1.21 1.69 -13.18
C PRO A 26 0.02 2.20 -13.95
N HIS A 27 0.18 1.74 -15.17
CA HIS A 27 1.29 2.19 -16.03
C HIS A 27 1.15 3.67 -16.44
N LYS A 28 -0.08 4.17 -16.51
CA LYS A 28 -0.35 5.54 -16.94
C LYS A 28 -1.65 6.04 -16.33
N ILE A 29 -1.58 7.20 -15.69
CA ILE A 29 -2.73 7.87 -15.05
C ILE A 29 -3.07 9.22 -15.68
N HIS A 30 -2.56 9.49 -16.88
CA HIS A 30 -2.76 10.73 -17.63
C HIS A 30 -2.83 10.46 -19.14
N ALA A 31 -3.48 11.36 -19.85
CA ALA A 31 -3.50 11.45 -21.31
C ALA A 31 -3.69 12.92 -21.71
N ASN A 32 -3.75 13.23 -23.02
CA ASN A 32 -4.09 14.59 -23.44
C ASN A 32 -5.43 15.02 -22.81
N ASN A 33 -5.43 16.14 -22.14
CA ASN A 33 -6.59 16.73 -21.46
C ASN A 33 -7.19 15.88 -20.30
N VAL A 34 -6.52 14.82 -19.84
CA VAL A 34 -7.06 13.90 -18.82
C VAL A 34 -6.01 13.54 -17.78
N MET A 35 -6.38 13.61 -16.51
CA MET A 35 -5.65 13.03 -15.38
C MET A 35 -6.60 12.24 -14.48
N LEU A 36 -6.18 11.06 -14.02
CA LEU A 36 -6.92 10.21 -13.08
C LEU A 36 -6.34 10.39 -11.68
N VAL A 37 -7.21 10.42 -10.65
CA VAL A 37 -6.82 10.59 -9.24
C VAL A 37 -7.62 9.63 -8.36
N GLY A 38 -7.04 9.23 -7.24
CA GLY A 38 -7.67 8.35 -6.26
C GLY A 38 -7.84 6.92 -6.76
N ASP A 39 -8.95 6.28 -6.43
CA ASP A 39 -9.22 4.87 -6.77
C ASP A 39 -9.19 4.63 -8.29
N ALA A 40 -9.67 5.58 -9.09
CA ALA A 40 -9.61 5.50 -10.55
C ALA A 40 -8.17 5.39 -11.09
N ALA A 41 -7.18 5.86 -10.32
CA ALA A 41 -5.75 5.78 -10.62
C ALA A 41 -5.06 4.70 -9.79
N CYS A 42 -5.77 3.78 -9.15
CA CYS A 42 -5.23 2.75 -8.23
C CYS A 42 -4.36 3.33 -7.10
N GLN A 43 -4.64 4.56 -6.66
CA GLN A 43 -3.87 5.25 -5.62
C GLN A 43 -4.36 4.85 -4.23
N VAL A 44 -4.39 3.57 -3.99
CA VAL A 44 -4.85 2.94 -2.75
C VAL A 44 -3.78 2.01 -2.20
N LYS A 45 -3.71 1.91 -0.89
CA LYS A 45 -2.78 1.01 -0.21
C LYS A 45 -3.14 -0.46 -0.49
N PRO A 46 -2.25 -1.24 -1.11
CA PRO A 46 -2.57 -2.64 -1.46
C PRO A 46 -2.87 -3.53 -0.26
N THR A 47 -2.31 -3.21 0.91
CA THR A 47 -2.47 -3.99 2.14
C THR A 47 -3.83 -3.81 2.81
N SER A 48 -4.39 -2.60 2.77
CA SER A 48 -5.61 -2.26 3.52
C SER A 48 -6.78 -1.81 2.65
N GLY A 49 -6.55 -1.48 1.36
CA GLY A 49 -7.55 -0.86 0.50
C GLY A 49 -7.86 0.61 0.86
N GLY A 50 -7.11 1.20 1.80
CA GLY A 50 -7.29 2.59 2.21
C GLY A 50 -6.75 3.56 1.16
N GLY A 51 -7.60 4.46 0.62
CA GLY A 51 -7.24 5.40 -0.45
C GLY A 51 -7.32 6.88 -0.06
N VAL A 52 -7.82 7.23 1.14
CA VAL A 52 -8.03 8.65 1.49
C VAL A 52 -6.72 9.43 1.56
N TYR A 53 -5.75 8.93 2.32
CA TYR A 53 -4.45 9.60 2.46
C TYR A 53 -3.71 9.68 1.13
N THR A 54 -3.54 8.55 0.46
CA THR A 54 -2.84 8.46 -0.83
C THR A 54 -3.54 9.26 -1.92
N GLY A 55 -4.87 9.25 -1.96
CA GLY A 55 -5.67 10.05 -2.89
C GLY A 55 -5.55 11.56 -2.65
N LEU A 56 -5.46 12.01 -1.39
CA LEU A 56 -5.25 13.43 -1.08
C LEU A 56 -3.85 13.91 -1.49
N LEU A 57 -2.81 13.10 -1.29
CA LEU A 57 -1.46 13.40 -1.77
C LEU A 57 -1.44 13.49 -3.30
N ALA A 58 -2.05 12.53 -3.97
CA ALA A 58 -2.15 12.50 -5.42
C ALA A 58 -2.94 13.70 -5.97
N ALA A 59 -4.04 14.09 -5.30
CA ALA A 59 -4.82 15.27 -5.66
C ALA A 59 -3.99 16.56 -5.59
N ARG A 60 -3.11 16.69 -4.59
CA ARG A 60 -2.17 17.81 -4.47
C ARG A 60 -1.24 17.88 -5.70
N SER A 61 -0.58 16.78 -6.04
CA SER A 61 0.34 16.71 -7.18
C SER A 61 -0.40 16.92 -8.51
N CYS A 62 -1.61 16.37 -8.64
CA CYS A 62 -2.48 16.57 -9.80
C CYS A 62 -2.88 18.07 -9.96
N ALA A 63 -3.28 18.74 -8.89
CA ALA A 63 -3.65 20.14 -8.92
C ALA A 63 -2.47 21.05 -9.31
N GLN A 64 -1.27 20.75 -8.84
CA GLN A 64 -0.05 21.48 -9.22
C GLN A 64 0.25 21.33 -10.72
N ALA A 65 0.17 20.10 -11.24
CA ALA A 65 0.39 19.84 -12.67
C ALA A 65 -0.70 20.49 -13.54
N ALA A 66 -1.97 20.40 -13.13
CA ALA A 66 -3.08 21.04 -13.82
C ALA A 66 -2.92 22.57 -13.89
N THR A 67 -2.58 23.19 -12.76
CA THR A 67 -2.37 24.65 -12.69
C THR A 67 -1.26 25.09 -13.64
N ARG A 68 -0.12 24.38 -13.67
CA ARG A 68 0.98 24.68 -14.58
C ARG A 68 0.56 24.53 -16.03
N ALA A 69 -0.03 23.38 -16.39
CA ALA A 69 -0.47 23.08 -17.74
C ALA A 69 -1.47 24.12 -18.29
N LEU A 70 -2.40 24.60 -17.44
CA LEU A 70 -3.33 25.67 -17.80
C LEU A 70 -2.65 27.03 -18.00
N LEU A 71 -1.65 27.37 -17.18
CA LEU A 71 -0.90 28.63 -17.32
C LEU A 71 0.00 28.62 -18.56
N GLU A 72 0.50 27.47 -18.97
CA GLU A 72 1.36 27.27 -20.14
C GLU A 72 0.53 26.99 -21.43
N ASP A 73 -0.79 26.88 -21.33
CA ASP A 73 -1.71 26.49 -22.41
C ASP A 73 -1.29 25.16 -23.09
N ASP A 74 -0.72 24.24 -22.28
CA ASP A 74 -0.25 22.92 -22.75
C ASP A 74 -0.87 21.78 -21.92
N LEU A 75 -1.96 21.20 -22.43
CA LEU A 75 -2.65 20.06 -21.85
C LEU A 75 -2.25 18.74 -22.51
N SER A 76 -1.06 18.67 -23.12
CA SER A 76 -0.54 17.44 -23.70
C SER A 76 -0.27 16.37 -22.64
N ALA A 77 -0.24 15.11 -23.08
CA ALA A 77 0.11 14.00 -22.21
C ALA A 77 1.55 14.13 -21.64
N GLU A 78 2.45 14.84 -22.34
CA GLU A 78 3.82 15.09 -21.88
C GLU A 78 3.80 16.07 -20.70
N SER A 79 3.15 17.21 -20.84
CA SER A 79 3.00 18.22 -19.79
C SER A 79 2.29 17.63 -18.55
N LEU A 80 1.14 16.96 -18.74
CA LEU A 80 0.38 16.32 -17.67
C LEU A 80 1.10 15.12 -17.05
N GLY A 81 2.08 14.54 -17.73
CA GLY A 81 2.93 13.45 -17.24
C GLY A 81 3.75 13.81 -15.99
N GLN A 82 4.01 15.10 -15.76
CA GLN A 82 4.68 15.59 -14.55
C GLN A 82 3.91 15.20 -13.27
N TYR A 83 2.60 15.13 -13.34
CA TYR A 83 1.77 14.60 -12.25
C TYR A 83 2.12 13.16 -11.91
N HIS A 84 2.21 12.30 -12.95
CA HIS A 84 2.55 10.89 -12.75
C HIS A 84 3.94 10.72 -12.12
N ALA A 85 4.92 11.46 -12.62
CA ALA A 85 6.30 11.42 -12.10
C ALA A 85 6.35 11.87 -10.62
N ALA A 86 5.71 12.99 -10.29
CA ALA A 86 5.67 13.50 -8.91
C ALA A 86 4.97 12.52 -7.95
N TRP A 87 3.89 11.90 -8.39
CA TRP A 87 3.19 10.86 -7.62
C TRP A 87 4.05 9.61 -7.40
N GLN A 88 4.73 9.14 -8.45
CA GLN A 88 5.63 7.99 -8.37
C GLN A 88 6.80 8.25 -7.42
N ASP A 89 7.38 9.43 -7.45
CA ASP A 89 8.47 9.83 -6.53
C ASP A 89 7.99 9.84 -5.07
N GLU A 90 6.76 10.31 -4.82
CA GLU A 90 6.26 10.48 -3.46
C GLU A 90 5.77 9.17 -2.85
N MET A 91 5.02 8.35 -3.60
CA MET A 91 4.31 7.18 -3.05
C MET A 91 4.53 5.88 -3.83
N GLY A 92 5.16 5.93 -5.00
CA GLY A 92 5.33 4.73 -5.83
C GLY A 92 6.02 3.59 -5.10
N GLY A 93 7.13 3.86 -4.43
CA GLY A 93 7.89 2.86 -3.67
C GLY A 93 7.10 2.28 -2.47
N GLU A 94 6.27 3.09 -1.82
CA GLU A 94 5.44 2.63 -0.71
C GLU A 94 4.32 1.70 -1.20
N LEU A 95 3.68 2.04 -2.31
CA LEU A 95 2.65 1.21 -2.92
C LEU A 95 3.24 -0.10 -3.47
N GLU A 96 4.42 -0.05 -4.07
CA GLU A 96 5.12 -1.24 -4.54
C GLU A 96 5.47 -2.18 -3.38
N THR A 97 6.05 -1.64 -2.31
CA THR A 97 6.32 -2.39 -1.07
C THR A 97 5.03 -2.99 -0.49
N GLY A 98 3.96 -2.21 -0.44
CA GLY A 98 2.64 -2.68 -0.01
C GLY A 98 2.07 -3.80 -0.88
N ALA A 99 2.27 -3.73 -2.21
CA ALA A 99 1.85 -4.77 -3.14
C ALA A 99 2.62 -6.08 -2.93
N LEU A 100 3.93 -6.00 -2.68
CA LEU A 100 4.76 -7.16 -2.35
C LEU A 100 4.37 -7.77 -0.99
N LEU A 101 4.14 -6.94 0.04
CA LEU A 101 3.61 -7.40 1.33
C LEU A 101 2.28 -8.13 1.18
N ARG A 102 1.36 -7.58 0.39
CA ARG A 102 0.08 -8.24 0.09
C ARG A 102 0.28 -9.61 -0.54
N LYS A 103 1.19 -9.76 -1.51
CA LYS A 103 1.50 -11.07 -2.11
C LYS A 103 1.94 -12.08 -1.04
N VAL A 104 2.83 -11.67 -0.14
CA VAL A 104 3.26 -12.51 0.99
C VAL A 104 2.05 -12.88 1.86
N PHE A 105 1.23 -11.91 2.29
CA PHE A 105 0.08 -12.17 3.16
C PHE A 105 -0.94 -13.13 2.53
N LEU A 106 -1.20 -13.02 1.24
CA LEU A 106 -2.12 -13.90 0.52
C LEU A 106 -1.65 -15.37 0.43
N ARG A 107 -0.36 -15.62 0.69
CA ARG A 107 0.19 -16.99 0.74
C ARG A 107 0.25 -17.58 2.14
N LEU A 108 0.02 -16.77 3.18
CA LEU A 108 0.02 -17.23 4.56
C LEU A 108 -1.27 -17.97 4.87
N LYS A 109 -1.16 -18.98 5.73
CA LYS A 109 -2.27 -19.72 6.33
C LYS A 109 -2.50 -19.19 7.76
N ASP A 110 -3.64 -19.52 8.35
CA ASP A 110 -4.00 -19.07 9.71
C ASP A 110 -2.90 -19.36 10.74
N GLY A 111 -2.33 -20.59 10.72
CA GLY A 111 -1.23 -20.96 11.61
C GLY A 111 0.06 -20.16 11.40
N ASP A 112 0.28 -19.62 10.19
CA ASP A 112 1.43 -18.76 9.91
C ASP A 112 1.26 -17.39 10.57
N PHE A 113 0.01 -16.87 10.59
CA PHE A 113 -0.31 -15.64 11.30
C PHE A 113 -0.11 -15.77 12.81
N ASP A 114 -0.46 -16.92 13.42
CA ASP A 114 -0.18 -17.19 14.82
C ASP A 114 1.32 -17.14 15.13
N ILE A 115 2.14 -17.75 14.27
CA ILE A 115 3.60 -17.69 14.38
C ILE A 115 4.11 -16.25 14.27
N LEU A 116 3.64 -15.51 13.26
CA LEU A 116 4.05 -14.11 13.04
C LEU A 116 3.66 -13.23 14.22
N LEU A 117 2.43 -13.33 14.70
CA LEU A 117 1.95 -12.56 15.85
C LEU A 117 2.76 -12.90 17.11
N HIS A 118 3.06 -14.19 17.33
CA HIS A 118 3.90 -14.60 18.44
C HIS A 118 5.32 -14.01 18.33
N LEU A 119 5.92 -14.00 17.14
CA LEU A 119 7.24 -13.40 16.92
C LEU A 119 7.20 -11.88 17.14
N LEU A 120 6.20 -11.20 16.55
CA LEU A 120 6.03 -9.75 16.65
C LEU A 120 5.71 -9.28 18.08
N SER A 121 5.14 -10.14 18.93
CA SER A 121 4.90 -9.85 20.35
C SER A 121 6.18 -9.85 21.20
N LYS A 122 7.28 -10.41 20.70
CA LYS A 122 8.56 -10.40 21.43
C LYS A 122 9.16 -8.99 21.47
N GLN A 123 9.72 -8.62 22.63
CA GLN A 123 10.15 -7.26 22.94
C GLN A 123 10.96 -6.54 21.84
N PRO A 124 11.98 -7.12 21.20
CA PRO A 124 12.73 -6.41 20.15
C PRO A 124 11.86 -6.07 18.94
N LEU A 125 11.04 -7.03 18.48
CA LEU A 125 10.17 -6.86 17.29
C LEU A 125 8.95 -5.98 17.60
N ALA A 126 8.36 -6.10 18.80
CA ALA A 126 7.27 -5.23 19.23
C ALA A 126 7.67 -3.76 19.26
N ARG A 127 8.89 -3.43 19.76
CA ARG A 127 9.41 -2.06 19.74
C ARG A 127 9.66 -1.55 18.32
N LEU A 128 10.14 -2.41 17.45
CA LEU A 128 10.38 -2.08 16.05
C LEU A 128 9.06 -1.79 15.34
N LEU A 129 8.05 -2.63 15.55
CA LEU A 129 6.70 -2.43 15.03
C LEU A 129 6.09 -1.13 15.56
N ALA A 130 6.20 -0.86 16.87
CA ALA A 130 5.69 0.37 17.48
C ALA A 130 6.37 1.64 16.93
N ARG A 131 7.65 1.54 16.51
CA ARG A 131 8.42 2.69 16.00
C ARG A 131 8.27 2.91 14.51
N TYR A 132 8.18 1.86 13.71
CA TYR A 132 8.24 1.90 12.25
C TYR A 132 7.00 1.31 11.58
N GLY A 133 6.01 0.84 12.33
CA GLY A 133 4.78 0.21 11.83
C GLY A 133 3.77 1.24 11.35
N ASP A 134 4.15 2.00 10.31
CA ASP A 134 3.26 2.93 9.63
C ASP A 134 2.58 2.23 8.45
N ILE A 135 1.25 2.27 8.42
CA ILE A 135 0.44 1.65 7.37
C ILE A 135 0.50 2.43 6.05
N ASP A 136 0.87 3.70 6.10
CA ASP A 136 1.03 4.56 4.92
C ASP A 136 2.45 4.45 4.35
N HIS A 137 3.44 4.10 5.19
CA HIS A 137 4.85 3.99 4.83
C HIS A 137 5.46 2.63 5.23
N PRO A 138 4.97 1.51 4.69
CA PRO A 138 5.41 0.16 5.08
C PRO A 138 6.88 -0.12 4.77
N SER A 139 7.49 0.59 3.83
CA SER A 139 8.89 0.39 3.43
C SER A 139 9.86 0.54 4.60
N GLN A 140 9.59 1.46 5.53
CA GLN A 140 10.44 1.70 6.69
C GLN A 140 10.50 0.46 7.61
N LEU A 141 9.34 -0.12 7.94
CA LEU A 141 9.29 -1.34 8.75
C LEU A 141 9.96 -2.51 8.04
N VAL A 142 9.67 -2.69 6.74
CA VAL A 142 10.25 -3.77 5.93
C VAL A 142 11.78 -3.65 5.90
N ALA A 143 12.33 -2.46 5.67
CA ALA A 143 13.77 -2.23 5.68
C ALA A 143 14.43 -2.60 7.02
N GLN A 144 13.78 -2.31 8.16
CA GLN A 144 14.28 -2.71 9.47
C GLN A 144 14.20 -4.23 9.68
N LEU A 145 13.12 -4.87 9.27
CA LEU A 145 12.98 -6.34 9.35
C LEU A 145 14.03 -7.05 8.49
N VAL A 146 14.30 -6.53 7.29
CA VAL A 146 15.35 -7.06 6.40
C VAL A 146 16.73 -7.02 7.06
N ARG A 147 17.06 -5.94 7.77
CA ARG A 147 18.32 -5.84 8.53
C ARG A 147 18.46 -6.89 9.64
N LEU A 148 17.34 -7.34 10.20
CA LEU A 148 17.30 -8.38 11.23
C LEU A 148 17.28 -9.81 10.66
N LEU A 149 17.05 -9.99 9.37
CA LEU A 149 16.97 -11.32 8.74
C LEU A 149 18.13 -12.25 9.04
N PRO A 150 19.42 -11.82 9.09
CA PRO A 150 20.52 -12.72 9.46
C PRO A 150 20.33 -13.36 10.83
N MET A 151 19.75 -12.63 11.78
CA MET A 151 19.43 -13.13 13.12
C MET A 151 18.16 -14.00 13.13
N LEU A 152 17.17 -13.63 12.33
CA LEU A 152 15.88 -14.30 12.28
C LEU A 152 15.94 -15.64 11.53
N ARG A 153 16.85 -15.80 10.55
CA ARG A 153 17.02 -17.05 9.78
C ARG A 153 17.38 -18.26 10.65
N GLY A 154 17.99 -18.03 11.82
CA GLY A 154 18.31 -19.07 12.78
C GLY A 154 17.11 -19.52 13.63
N LEU A 155 15.97 -18.86 13.54
CA LEU A 155 14.79 -19.23 14.32
C LEU A 155 14.05 -20.40 13.65
N PRO A 156 13.79 -21.50 14.39
CA PRO A 156 13.04 -22.64 13.84
C PRO A 156 11.67 -22.25 13.28
N ALA A 157 11.00 -21.28 13.88
CA ALA A 157 9.71 -20.76 13.44
C ALA A 157 9.79 -20.13 12.03
N VAL A 158 10.86 -19.39 11.72
CA VAL A 158 11.06 -18.77 10.38
C VAL A 158 11.40 -19.86 9.36
N ALA A 159 12.23 -20.84 9.74
CA ALA A 159 12.55 -21.96 8.88
C ALA A 159 11.30 -22.79 8.55
N ALA A 160 10.45 -23.07 9.55
CA ALA A 160 9.19 -23.78 9.36
C ALA A 160 8.20 -23.01 8.46
N LEU A 161 8.16 -21.70 8.56
CA LEU A 161 7.30 -20.83 7.74
C LEU A 161 7.64 -20.93 6.25
N LEU A 162 8.92 -21.09 5.91
CA LEU A 162 9.42 -21.12 4.53
C LEU A 162 9.65 -22.56 4.00
N ALA A 163 9.58 -23.58 4.87
CA ALA A 163 9.81 -24.97 4.47
C ALA A 163 8.77 -25.43 3.42
N ASP A 164 9.25 -26.00 2.33
CA ASP A 164 8.44 -26.56 1.22
C ASP A 164 7.45 -25.53 0.59
N ARG A 165 7.75 -24.23 0.69
CA ARG A 165 6.89 -23.14 0.20
C ARG A 165 7.65 -22.21 -0.74
N GLU A 166 8.02 -22.75 -1.91
CA GLU A 166 8.85 -22.06 -2.91
C GLU A 166 8.30 -20.70 -3.33
N GLU A 167 6.99 -20.61 -3.57
CA GLU A 167 6.35 -19.38 -4.00
C GLU A 167 6.33 -18.31 -2.91
N LEU A 168 6.10 -18.70 -1.65
CA LEU A 168 6.20 -17.77 -0.52
C LEU A 168 7.65 -17.27 -0.38
N ALA A 169 8.62 -18.15 -0.52
CA ALA A 169 10.04 -17.79 -0.45
C ALA A 169 10.43 -16.81 -1.58
N LYS A 170 9.90 -16.98 -2.79
CA LYS A 170 10.09 -16.06 -3.92
C LYS A 170 9.52 -14.66 -3.60
N ASP A 171 8.29 -14.60 -3.09
CA ASP A 171 7.65 -13.32 -2.77
C ASP A 171 8.37 -12.60 -1.61
N VAL A 172 8.80 -13.34 -0.58
CA VAL A 172 9.64 -12.80 0.52
C VAL A 172 10.97 -12.29 -0.01
N PHE A 173 11.61 -13.03 -0.94
CA PHE A 173 12.87 -12.58 -1.55
C PHE A 173 12.69 -11.32 -2.40
N ALA A 174 11.61 -11.20 -3.15
CA ALA A 174 11.27 -10.00 -3.92
C ALA A 174 11.10 -8.79 -2.98
N LEU A 175 10.37 -8.94 -1.87
CA LEU A 175 10.19 -7.91 -0.86
C LEU A 175 11.53 -7.45 -0.24
N ILE A 176 12.42 -8.40 0.06
CA ILE A 176 13.77 -8.11 0.59
C ILE A 176 14.60 -7.33 -0.43
N SER A 177 14.49 -7.68 -1.71
CA SER A 177 15.27 -7.05 -2.79
C SER A 177 14.81 -5.63 -3.06
N ALA A 178 13.51 -5.36 -2.98
CA ALA A 178 12.92 -4.03 -3.15
C ALA A 178 13.23 -3.07 -1.98
N SER A 179 13.64 -3.61 -0.82
CA SER A 179 13.89 -2.83 0.41
C SER A 179 15.37 -2.46 0.61
N ARG A 180 16.23 -2.74 -0.35
CA ARG A 180 17.66 -2.40 -0.35
C ARG A 180 17.91 -1.11 -1.13
#